data_b1eaef1e08ee999c5e121b12e936bd71
#
_entry.id   b1eaef1e08ee999c5e121b12e936bd71
#
_cell.length_a   1.000
_cell.length_b   1.000
_cell.length_c   1.000
_cell.angle_alpha   90.00
_cell.angle_beta   90.00
_cell.angle_gamma   90.00
#
_symmetry.space_group_name_H-M   'P 1'
#
loop_
_entity.id
_entity.type
_entity.pdbx_description
1 polymer ?
#
loop_
_entity_poly.entity_id
_entity_poly.type
_entity_poly.pdbx_seq_one_letter_code
_entity_poly.pdbx_strand_id
1 'polypeptide(L)'
;MKKQEVRALIEEIGIVPVVRAASPQEARFAADAVWQGGIPIVEITMTVPGALDVISELVKTMPKLLVGAGTVVNQDLALQSFDAGAQFLVTPGFSQQTVAAAHKLDLLIMAGALTPTEVMVAWDAGVDFVKIFPCANLGGPSYIKALKGPLPQVPLVPTGGVNLETSADYIRAGAAALGVGGELILKHAFQERRPELISKLATRYFQLVKEARNATAAKSERTAEAR
;
A
#
# COMPACT_ATOMS: atom_id res chain seq x y z
N MET A 1 -15.96 -2.71 6.17
CA MET A 1 -15.38 -4.06 5.92
C MET A 1 -14.74 -4.57 7.20
N LYS A 2 -14.75 -5.91 7.44
CA LYS A 2 -13.98 -6.51 8.54
C LYS A 2 -12.48 -6.49 8.21
N LYS A 3 -11.62 -6.45 9.20
CA LYS A 3 -10.15 -6.42 9.04
C LYS A 3 -9.62 -7.51 8.07
N GLN A 4 -10.16 -8.72 8.16
CA GLN A 4 -9.78 -9.84 7.29
C GLN A 4 -10.16 -9.61 5.82
N GLU A 5 -11.31 -8.98 5.56
CA GLU A 5 -11.76 -8.64 4.19
C GLU A 5 -10.87 -7.54 3.60
N VAL A 6 -10.46 -6.56 4.43
CA VAL A 6 -9.50 -5.51 4.04
C VAL A 6 -8.16 -6.15 3.65
N ARG A 7 -7.66 -7.08 4.48
CA ARG A 7 -6.43 -7.81 4.19
C ARG A 7 -6.52 -8.60 2.88
N ALA A 8 -7.58 -9.38 2.71
CA ALA A 8 -7.78 -10.18 1.51
C ALA A 8 -7.82 -9.32 0.25
N LEU A 9 -8.52 -8.17 0.28
CA LEU A 9 -8.59 -7.26 -0.86
C LEU A 9 -7.21 -6.65 -1.18
N ILE A 10 -6.42 -6.25 -0.17
CA ILE A 10 -5.06 -5.75 -0.38
C ILE A 10 -4.16 -6.82 -0.99
N GLU A 11 -4.25 -8.05 -0.48
CA GLU A 11 -3.51 -9.19 -1.03
C GLU A 11 -3.97 -9.55 -2.45
N GLU A 12 -5.26 -9.49 -2.75
CA GLU A 12 -5.81 -9.76 -4.08
C GLU A 12 -5.35 -8.74 -5.11
N ILE A 13 -5.54 -7.45 -4.83
CA ILE A 13 -5.18 -6.36 -5.74
C ILE A 13 -3.66 -6.24 -5.88
N GLY A 14 -2.93 -6.35 -4.76
CA GLY A 14 -1.48 -6.29 -4.70
C GLY A 14 -0.87 -4.92 -4.96
N ILE A 15 -1.67 -3.86 -4.94
CA ILE A 15 -1.23 -2.47 -5.09
C ILE A 15 -1.98 -1.59 -4.12
N VAL A 16 -1.24 -0.74 -3.42
CA VAL A 16 -1.76 0.33 -2.57
C VAL A 16 -1.26 1.67 -3.15
N PRO A 17 -2.08 2.38 -3.91
CA PRO A 17 -1.76 3.72 -4.39
C PRO A 17 -1.61 4.69 -3.23
N VAL A 18 -0.45 5.38 -3.16
CA VAL A 18 -0.11 6.32 -2.09
C VAL A 18 -0.33 7.75 -2.59
N VAL A 19 -1.42 8.37 -2.15
CA VAL A 19 -1.81 9.71 -2.57
C VAL A 19 -1.13 10.76 -1.71
N ARG A 20 -0.21 11.51 -2.33
CA ARG A 20 0.42 12.72 -1.80
C ARG A 20 0.07 13.86 -2.71
N ALA A 21 -0.81 14.75 -2.28
CA ALA A 21 -1.35 15.84 -3.06
C ALA A 21 -1.18 17.17 -2.33
N ALA A 22 -1.16 18.28 -3.06
CA ALA A 22 -1.02 19.61 -2.50
C ALA A 22 -2.36 20.18 -1.99
N SER A 23 -3.49 19.55 -2.35
CA SER A 23 -4.82 19.99 -1.94
C SER A 23 -5.79 18.81 -1.78
N PRO A 24 -6.92 19.02 -1.05
CA PRO A 24 -8.00 18.03 -0.98
C PRO A 24 -8.58 17.68 -2.36
N GLN A 25 -8.66 18.67 -3.26
CA GLN A 25 -9.17 18.50 -4.61
C GLN A 25 -8.30 17.56 -5.45
N GLU A 26 -6.97 17.73 -5.38
CA GLU A 26 -6.03 16.85 -6.05
C GLU A 26 -6.08 15.42 -5.46
N ALA A 27 -6.25 15.29 -4.14
CA ALA A 27 -6.37 13.98 -3.51
C ALA A 27 -7.62 13.22 -3.97
N ARG A 28 -8.76 13.90 -4.08
CA ARG A 28 -10.00 13.33 -4.64
C ARG A 28 -9.84 12.97 -6.11
N PHE A 29 -9.28 13.88 -6.91
CA PHE A 29 -8.98 13.61 -8.31
C PHE A 29 -8.13 12.35 -8.49
N ALA A 30 -7.08 12.18 -7.66
CA ALA A 30 -6.25 10.99 -7.70
C ALA A 30 -7.03 9.72 -7.33
N ALA A 31 -7.85 9.77 -6.27
CA ALA A 31 -8.66 8.64 -5.83
C ALA A 31 -9.66 8.19 -6.92
N ASP A 32 -10.36 9.14 -7.55
CA ASP A 32 -11.27 8.87 -8.67
C ASP A 32 -10.54 8.25 -9.86
N ALA A 33 -9.39 8.80 -10.24
CA ALA A 33 -8.61 8.30 -11.38
C ALA A 33 -8.06 6.89 -11.13
N VAL A 34 -7.60 6.60 -9.91
CA VAL A 34 -7.16 5.26 -9.48
C VAL A 34 -8.31 4.27 -9.54
N TRP A 35 -9.48 4.64 -9.02
CA TRP A 35 -10.69 3.84 -9.09
C TRP A 35 -11.10 3.52 -10.54
N GLN A 36 -11.11 4.53 -11.41
CA GLN A 36 -11.39 4.36 -12.85
C GLN A 36 -10.37 3.44 -13.53
N GLY A 37 -9.14 3.39 -13.04
CA GLY A 37 -8.09 2.47 -13.50
C GLY A 37 -8.22 1.04 -12.97
N GLY A 38 -9.27 0.73 -12.17
CA GLY A 38 -9.57 -0.61 -11.69
C GLY A 38 -8.90 -1.00 -10.37
N ILE A 39 -8.31 -0.05 -9.64
CA ILE A 39 -7.74 -0.30 -8.31
C ILE A 39 -8.72 0.24 -7.24
N PRO A 40 -9.40 -0.63 -6.48
CA PRO A 40 -10.39 -0.23 -5.47
C PRO A 40 -9.76 0.07 -4.11
N ILE A 41 -8.54 0.59 -4.08
CA ILE A 41 -7.76 0.89 -2.86
C ILE A 41 -7.06 2.21 -3.03
N VAL A 42 -7.05 3.05 -1.98
CA VAL A 42 -6.18 4.24 -1.89
C VAL A 42 -5.68 4.46 -0.46
N GLU A 43 -4.45 4.91 -0.32
CA GLU A 43 -3.84 5.45 0.90
C GLU A 43 -3.80 6.98 0.79
N ILE A 44 -4.60 7.71 1.58
CA ILE A 44 -4.50 9.17 1.70
C ILE A 44 -3.50 9.50 2.79
N THR A 45 -2.39 10.14 2.43
CA THR A 45 -1.36 10.47 3.43
C THR A 45 -1.75 11.70 4.25
N MET A 46 -1.40 11.68 5.56
CA MET A 46 -1.61 12.83 6.47
C MET A 46 -0.82 14.08 6.05
N THR A 47 0.00 14.00 5.03
CA THR A 47 0.66 15.16 4.42
C THR A 47 -0.24 15.96 3.46
N VAL A 48 -1.38 15.41 3.07
CA VAL A 48 -2.41 16.12 2.30
C VAL A 48 -3.12 17.11 3.23
N PRO A 49 -3.24 18.38 2.85
CA PRO A 49 -4.04 19.34 3.62
C PRO A 49 -5.49 18.84 3.76
N GLY A 50 -6.03 18.79 4.98
CA GLY A 50 -7.38 18.29 5.24
C GLY A 50 -7.57 16.80 4.93
N ALA A 51 -6.53 15.98 5.10
CA ALA A 51 -6.55 14.55 4.80
C ALA A 51 -7.72 13.81 5.46
N LEU A 52 -8.06 14.12 6.70
CA LEU A 52 -9.16 13.49 7.44
C LEU A 52 -10.51 13.78 6.79
N ASP A 53 -10.72 15.01 6.32
CA ASP A 53 -11.95 15.39 5.60
C ASP A 53 -12.04 14.67 4.25
N VAL A 54 -10.92 14.55 3.53
CA VAL A 54 -10.84 13.78 2.28
C VAL A 54 -11.18 12.32 2.51
N ILE A 55 -10.63 11.67 3.54
CA ILE A 55 -10.95 10.29 3.90
C ILE A 55 -12.45 10.16 4.18
N SER A 56 -13.01 11.02 5.04
CA SER A 56 -14.42 10.98 5.40
C SER A 56 -15.36 11.18 4.19
N GLU A 57 -14.99 12.06 3.27
CA GLU A 57 -15.74 12.27 2.04
C GLU A 57 -15.66 11.05 1.10
N LEU A 58 -14.46 10.52 0.84
CA LEU A 58 -14.27 9.36 -0.02
C LEU A 58 -15.02 8.12 0.49
N VAL A 59 -14.97 7.85 1.80
CA VAL A 59 -15.70 6.74 2.42
C VAL A 59 -17.22 6.87 2.20
N LYS A 60 -17.76 8.10 2.24
CA LYS A 60 -19.19 8.36 2.04
C LYS A 60 -19.61 8.31 0.57
N THR A 61 -18.79 8.89 -0.32
CA THR A 61 -19.16 9.08 -1.73
C THR A 61 -18.75 7.90 -2.61
N MET A 62 -17.74 7.12 -2.18
CA MET A 62 -17.21 5.97 -2.90
C MET A 62 -17.22 4.70 -2.01
N PRO A 63 -18.37 4.15 -1.62
CA PRO A 63 -18.47 3.09 -0.60
C PRO A 63 -17.82 1.75 -0.99
N LYS A 64 -17.43 1.59 -2.26
CA LYS A 64 -16.69 0.42 -2.75
C LYS A 64 -15.17 0.64 -2.81
N LEU A 65 -14.70 1.86 -2.56
CA LEU A 65 -13.28 2.19 -2.48
C LEU A 65 -12.79 1.92 -1.06
N LEU A 66 -11.76 1.08 -0.93
CA LEU A 66 -11.05 0.87 0.33
C LEU A 66 -10.13 2.06 0.58
N VAL A 67 -10.47 2.88 1.57
CA VAL A 67 -9.72 4.10 1.90
C VAL A 67 -8.91 3.90 3.18
N GLY A 68 -7.61 4.09 3.10
CA GLY A 68 -6.71 4.05 4.24
C GLY A 68 -6.04 5.39 4.51
N ALA A 69 -5.52 5.53 5.73
CA ALA A 69 -4.72 6.67 6.15
C ALA A 69 -3.23 6.32 6.14
N GLY A 70 -2.42 7.11 5.45
CA GLY A 70 -0.97 6.97 5.39
C GLY A 70 -0.22 8.07 6.13
N THR A 71 1.06 7.82 6.41
CA THR A 71 1.92 8.74 7.19
C THR A 71 1.35 8.99 8.59
N VAL A 72 0.74 7.95 9.18
CA VAL A 72 0.21 7.99 10.54
C VAL A 72 1.36 7.79 11.52
N VAL A 73 1.86 8.88 12.10
CA VAL A 73 3.12 8.87 12.86
C VAL A 73 2.93 8.77 14.38
N ASN A 74 1.70 8.83 14.88
CA ASN A 74 1.39 8.73 16.31
C ASN A 74 -0.02 8.16 16.55
N GLN A 75 -0.32 7.88 17.82
CA GLN A 75 -1.59 7.34 18.26
C GLN A 75 -2.77 8.27 17.97
N ASP A 76 -2.61 9.57 18.16
CA ASP A 76 -3.70 10.54 17.98
C ASP A 76 -4.16 10.59 16.52
N LEU A 77 -3.20 10.57 15.57
CA LEU A 77 -3.52 10.47 14.14
C LEU A 77 -4.19 9.13 13.80
N ALA A 78 -3.84 8.04 14.48
CA ALA A 78 -4.53 6.75 14.27
C ALA A 78 -6.00 6.83 14.71
N LEU A 79 -6.29 7.41 15.87
CA LEU A 79 -7.65 7.62 16.35
C LEU A 79 -8.45 8.54 15.43
N GLN A 80 -7.91 9.70 15.06
CA GLN A 80 -8.55 10.65 14.16
C GLN A 80 -8.81 10.02 12.77
N SER A 81 -7.88 9.20 12.27
CA SER A 81 -8.06 8.49 11.00
C SER A 81 -9.20 7.48 11.06
N PHE A 82 -9.33 6.75 12.17
CA PHE A 82 -10.45 5.85 12.41
C PHE A 82 -11.78 6.59 12.46
N ASP A 83 -11.85 7.69 13.20
CA ASP A 83 -13.05 8.52 13.31
C ASP A 83 -13.46 9.12 11.95
N ALA A 84 -12.48 9.42 11.09
CA ALA A 84 -12.72 9.83 9.70
C ALA A 84 -13.20 8.69 8.78
N GLY A 85 -13.15 7.43 9.26
CA GLY A 85 -13.62 6.26 8.54
C GLY A 85 -12.53 5.49 7.77
N ALA A 86 -11.24 5.76 8.03
CA ALA A 86 -10.15 4.98 7.45
C ALA A 86 -10.30 3.50 7.81
N GLN A 87 -10.08 2.62 6.84
CA GLN A 87 -10.27 1.18 6.97
C GLN A 87 -8.93 0.44 7.17
N PHE A 88 -7.81 1.10 6.96
CA PHE A 88 -6.47 0.64 7.28
C PHE A 88 -5.53 1.82 7.57
N LEU A 89 -4.45 1.54 8.28
CA LEU A 89 -3.42 2.52 8.63
C LEU A 89 -2.07 2.13 8.04
N VAL A 90 -1.30 3.13 7.61
CA VAL A 90 0.07 2.96 7.13
C VAL A 90 1.00 3.95 7.81
N THR A 91 2.09 3.44 8.41
CA THR A 91 3.10 4.27 9.07
C THR A 91 4.39 4.31 8.25
N PRO A 92 5.18 5.39 8.31
CA PRO A 92 6.47 5.45 7.61
C PRO A 92 7.59 4.68 8.34
N GLY A 93 7.41 4.42 9.63
CA GLY A 93 8.30 3.68 10.52
C GLY A 93 7.50 3.00 11.62
N PHE A 94 8.16 2.22 12.48
CA PHE A 94 7.51 1.52 13.58
C PHE A 94 7.19 2.45 14.75
N SER A 95 5.97 2.36 15.27
CA SER A 95 5.53 3.00 16.50
C SER A 95 4.65 2.04 17.30
N GLN A 96 5.15 1.59 18.44
CA GLN A 96 4.41 0.69 19.34
C GLN A 96 3.04 1.23 19.73
N GLN A 97 2.96 2.54 20.01
CA GLN A 97 1.71 3.19 20.41
C GLN A 97 0.70 3.22 19.26
N THR A 98 1.15 3.50 18.03
CA THR A 98 0.29 3.51 16.86
C THR A 98 -0.22 2.11 16.53
N VAL A 99 0.64 1.08 16.64
CA VAL A 99 0.26 -0.33 16.46
C VAL A 99 -0.77 -0.76 17.51
N ALA A 100 -0.53 -0.42 18.79
CA ALA A 100 -1.47 -0.73 19.87
C ALA A 100 -2.83 -0.04 19.69
N ALA A 101 -2.86 1.19 19.17
CA ALA A 101 -4.11 1.87 18.83
C ALA A 101 -4.85 1.17 17.70
N ALA A 102 -4.17 0.80 16.62
CA ALA A 102 -4.77 0.06 15.51
C ALA A 102 -5.40 -1.27 15.97
N HIS A 103 -4.71 -2.02 16.85
CA HIS A 103 -5.24 -3.26 17.42
C HIS A 103 -6.50 -3.05 18.25
N LYS A 104 -6.53 -2.02 19.11
CA LYS A 104 -7.72 -1.68 19.91
C LYS A 104 -8.93 -1.31 19.05
N LEU A 105 -8.69 -0.75 17.87
CA LEU A 105 -9.71 -0.32 16.92
C LEU A 105 -10.08 -1.44 15.91
N ASP A 106 -9.45 -2.61 15.99
CA ASP A 106 -9.55 -3.70 15.00
C ASP A 106 -9.26 -3.23 13.57
N LEU A 107 -8.34 -2.26 13.42
CA LEU A 107 -7.87 -1.77 12.12
C LEU A 107 -6.67 -2.56 11.62
N LEU A 108 -6.64 -2.80 10.30
CA LEU A 108 -5.46 -3.30 9.62
C LEU A 108 -4.34 -2.24 9.68
N ILE A 109 -3.13 -2.67 10.04
CA ILE A 109 -1.96 -1.79 10.07
C ILE A 109 -0.79 -2.33 9.24
N MET A 110 -0.22 -1.45 8.41
CA MET A 110 1.05 -1.64 7.70
C MET A 110 2.11 -0.77 8.37
N ALA A 111 2.95 -1.35 9.22
CA ALA A 111 3.99 -0.59 9.89
C ALA A 111 5.27 -0.52 9.06
N GLY A 112 5.88 0.67 9.03
CA GLY A 112 7.13 0.93 8.33
C GLY A 112 8.32 0.28 9.03
N ALA A 113 9.23 -0.26 8.22
CA ALA A 113 10.53 -0.80 8.62
C ALA A 113 11.52 -0.64 7.46
N LEU A 114 12.80 -0.68 7.77
CA LEU A 114 13.85 -0.62 6.74
C LEU A 114 14.85 -1.77 6.89
N THR A 115 15.29 -2.10 8.10
CA THR A 115 16.28 -3.14 8.40
C THR A 115 15.61 -4.45 8.83
N PRO A 116 16.33 -5.61 8.76
CA PRO A 116 15.81 -6.88 9.25
C PRO A 116 15.33 -6.82 10.71
N THR A 117 16.06 -6.10 11.58
CA THR A 117 15.68 -5.93 12.99
C THR A 117 14.35 -5.19 13.12
N GLU A 118 14.15 -4.11 12.37
CA GLU A 118 12.90 -3.36 12.37
C GLU A 118 11.73 -4.19 11.83
N VAL A 119 11.99 -5.02 10.79
CA VAL A 119 10.99 -5.95 10.24
C VAL A 119 10.55 -6.96 11.31
N MET A 120 11.50 -7.55 12.05
CA MET A 120 11.19 -8.48 13.13
C MET A 120 10.41 -7.80 14.26
N VAL A 121 10.84 -6.63 14.70
CA VAL A 121 10.14 -5.85 15.75
C VAL A 121 8.70 -5.52 15.33
N ALA A 122 8.50 -5.08 14.09
CA ALA A 122 7.16 -4.79 13.59
C ALA A 122 6.30 -6.06 13.52
N TRP A 123 6.86 -7.16 13.02
CA TRP A 123 6.16 -8.44 12.90
C TRP A 123 5.77 -9.01 14.26
N ASP A 124 6.68 -9.02 15.23
CA ASP A 124 6.45 -9.49 16.60
C ASP A 124 5.40 -8.64 17.34
N ALA A 125 5.27 -7.37 16.97
CA ALA A 125 4.20 -6.51 17.47
C ALA A 125 2.82 -6.83 16.85
N GLY A 126 2.70 -7.79 15.93
CA GLY A 126 1.44 -8.28 15.37
C GLY A 126 0.85 -7.40 14.27
N VAL A 127 1.69 -6.67 13.51
CA VAL A 127 1.20 -5.90 12.35
C VAL A 127 0.71 -6.83 11.23
N ASP A 128 -0.22 -6.36 10.42
CA ASP A 128 -0.79 -7.16 9.34
C ASP A 128 0.13 -7.23 8.11
N PHE A 129 0.88 -6.16 7.84
CA PHE A 129 1.91 -6.06 6.80
C PHE A 129 3.09 -5.25 7.31
N VAL A 130 4.28 -5.52 6.78
CA VAL A 130 5.46 -4.69 7.02
C VAL A 130 5.80 -3.90 5.76
N LYS A 131 5.66 -2.59 5.83
CA LYS A 131 6.02 -1.66 4.77
C LYS A 131 7.55 -1.46 4.77
N ILE A 132 8.20 -1.78 3.68
CA ILE A 132 9.64 -1.51 3.50
C ILE A 132 9.81 -0.16 2.82
N PHE A 133 10.32 0.84 3.55
CA PHE A 133 10.38 2.22 3.07
C PHE A 133 11.61 2.98 3.60
N PRO A 134 12.36 3.70 2.70
CA PRO A 134 12.25 3.74 1.24
C PRO A 134 13.00 2.56 0.56
N CYS A 135 12.28 1.68 -0.14
CA CYS A 135 12.80 0.38 -0.57
C CYS A 135 13.82 0.44 -1.71
N ALA A 136 13.59 1.29 -2.73
CA ALA A 136 14.48 1.37 -3.90
C ALA A 136 15.91 1.76 -3.52
N ASN A 137 16.08 2.61 -2.50
CA ASN A 137 17.37 3.10 -2.02
C ASN A 137 18.26 1.98 -1.43
N LEU A 138 17.68 0.84 -1.05
CA LEU A 138 18.39 -0.32 -0.48
C LEU A 138 18.55 -1.49 -1.48
N GLY A 139 18.31 -1.26 -2.76
CA GLY A 139 18.50 -2.28 -3.79
C GLY A 139 17.19 -2.87 -4.32
N GLY A 140 16.03 -2.31 -3.95
CA GLY A 140 14.75 -2.64 -4.57
C GLY A 140 14.34 -4.11 -4.45
N PRO A 141 14.00 -4.80 -5.57
CA PRO A 141 13.56 -6.19 -5.54
C PRO A 141 14.57 -7.16 -4.92
N SER A 142 15.88 -6.92 -5.11
CA SER A 142 16.93 -7.77 -4.52
C SER A 142 16.94 -7.70 -3.00
N TYR A 143 16.66 -6.52 -2.44
CA TYR A 143 16.53 -6.35 -0.99
C TYR A 143 15.31 -7.08 -0.41
N ILE A 144 14.15 -7.00 -1.08
CA ILE A 144 12.97 -7.78 -0.69
C ILE A 144 13.27 -9.28 -0.71
N LYS A 145 13.94 -9.77 -1.75
CA LYS A 145 14.34 -11.18 -1.85
C LYS A 145 15.26 -11.60 -0.70
N ALA A 146 16.22 -10.73 -0.33
CA ALA A 146 17.13 -10.99 0.80
C ALA A 146 16.39 -11.06 2.13
N LEU A 147 15.43 -10.15 2.40
CA LEU A 147 14.58 -10.21 3.59
C LEU A 147 13.69 -11.45 3.64
N LYS A 148 13.14 -11.88 2.50
CA LYS A 148 12.27 -13.05 2.40
C LYS A 148 12.99 -14.37 2.63
N GLY A 149 14.33 -14.41 2.52
CA GLY A 149 15.13 -15.60 2.85
C GLY A 149 14.92 -16.05 4.30
N PRO A 150 15.32 -15.26 5.30
CA PRO A 150 15.13 -15.59 6.72
C PRO A 150 13.70 -15.34 7.23
N LEU A 151 12.88 -14.54 6.58
CA LEU A 151 11.55 -14.08 7.02
C LEU A 151 10.45 -14.41 5.98
N PRO A 152 10.32 -15.68 5.53
CA PRO A 152 9.37 -16.04 4.45
C PRO A 152 7.92 -15.79 4.82
N GLN A 153 7.56 -15.84 6.10
CA GLN A 153 6.19 -15.64 6.62
C GLN A 153 5.75 -14.18 6.66
N VAL A 154 6.68 -13.21 6.66
CA VAL A 154 6.35 -11.79 6.82
C VAL A 154 5.81 -11.21 5.51
N PRO A 155 4.57 -10.68 5.47
CA PRO A 155 4.02 -10.05 4.28
C PRO A 155 4.63 -8.65 4.10
N LEU A 156 5.59 -8.52 3.16
CA LEU A 156 6.31 -7.28 2.89
C LEU A 156 5.58 -6.43 1.83
N VAL A 157 5.55 -5.10 2.06
CA VAL A 157 4.99 -4.11 1.12
C VAL A 157 6.07 -3.08 0.78
N PRO A 158 6.90 -3.32 -0.25
CA PRO A 158 7.89 -2.34 -0.70
C PRO A 158 7.20 -1.05 -1.16
N THR A 159 7.76 0.07 -0.70
CA THR A 159 7.27 1.41 -0.99
C THR A 159 8.45 2.36 -1.19
N GLY A 160 8.30 3.33 -2.09
CA GLY A 160 9.35 4.28 -2.45
C GLY A 160 10.23 3.77 -3.58
N GLY A 161 10.09 4.40 -4.76
CA GLY A 161 10.78 4.04 -5.99
C GLY A 161 10.25 2.81 -6.72
N VAL A 162 9.04 2.32 -6.35
CA VAL A 162 8.34 1.28 -7.10
C VAL A 162 7.75 1.89 -8.37
N ASN A 163 8.15 1.39 -9.53
CA ASN A 163 7.72 1.86 -10.85
C ASN A 163 7.26 0.69 -11.74
N LEU A 164 6.82 0.98 -12.98
CA LEU A 164 6.34 -0.05 -13.91
C LEU A 164 7.40 -1.11 -14.23
N GLU A 165 8.67 -0.71 -14.33
CA GLU A 165 9.77 -1.60 -14.69
C GLU A 165 10.09 -2.59 -13.57
N THR A 166 10.01 -2.14 -12.32
CA THR A 166 10.40 -2.92 -11.15
C THR A 166 9.24 -3.68 -10.48
N SER A 167 7.98 -3.34 -10.79
CA SER A 167 6.80 -3.89 -10.10
C SER A 167 6.71 -5.42 -10.19
N ALA A 168 6.91 -5.99 -11.37
CA ALA A 168 6.87 -7.43 -11.55
C ALA A 168 8.00 -8.14 -10.76
N ASP A 169 9.19 -7.53 -10.69
CA ASP A 169 10.33 -8.09 -9.97
C ASP A 169 10.12 -8.04 -8.44
N TYR A 170 9.49 -7.00 -7.91
CA TYR A 170 9.09 -6.97 -6.52
C TYR A 170 8.13 -8.10 -6.15
N ILE A 171 7.13 -8.37 -7.00
CA ILE A 171 6.18 -9.48 -6.78
C ILE A 171 6.92 -10.83 -6.83
N ARG A 172 7.79 -11.03 -7.84
CA ARG A 172 8.62 -12.25 -7.95
C ARG A 172 9.59 -12.41 -6.77
N ALA A 173 10.03 -11.31 -6.17
CA ALA A 173 10.87 -11.32 -4.97
C ALA A 173 10.09 -11.68 -3.68
N GLY A 174 8.77 -11.83 -3.75
CA GLY A 174 7.91 -12.24 -2.64
C GLY A 174 7.20 -11.09 -1.92
N ALA A 175 7.08 -9.91 -2.55
CA ALA A 175 6.24 -8.84 -2.01
C ALA A 175 4.77 -9.26 -2.00
N ALA A 176 4.06 -8.97 -0.89
CA ALA A 176 2.64 -9.24 -0.74
C ALA A 176 1.78 -8.24 -1.52
N ALA A 177 2.17 -6.97 -1.48
CA ALA A 177 1.60 -5.87 -2.24
C ALA A 177 2.67 -4.80 -2.50
N LEU A 178 2.36 -3.80 -3.31
CA LEU A 178 3.25 -2.69 -3.70
C LEU A 178 2.66 -1.37 -3.24
N GLY A 179 3.43 -0.53 -2.54
CA GLY A 179 3.06 0.85 -2.24
C GLY A 179 3.57 1.78 -3.36
N VAL A 180 2.69 2.32 -4.19
CA VAL A 180 3.07 3.12 -5.36
C VAL A 180 2.61 4.57 -5.20
N GLY A 181 3.56 5.49 -5.08
CA GLY A 181 3.33 6.92 -4.94
C GLY A 181 3.45 7.70 -6.25
N GLY A 182 4.44 8.60 -6.34
CA GLY A 182 4.60 9.54 -7.45
C GLY A 182 4.74 8.94 -8.84
N GLU A 183 5.15 7.68 -8.94
CA GLU A 183 5.21 6.95 -10.20
C GLU A 183 3.82 6.55 -10.75
N LEU A 184 2.80 6.56 -9.90
CA LEU A 184 1.41 6.35 -10.28
C LEU A 184 0.62 7.66 -10.20
N ILE A 185 0.79 8.41 -9.12
CA ILE A 185 0.06 9.66 -8.86
C ILE A 185 0.87 10.82 -9.43
N LEU A 186 0.75 11.03 -10.73
CA LEU A 186 1.56 12.00 -11.47
C LEU A 186 1.13 13.44 -11.18
N LYS A 187 2.05 14.28 -10.71
CA LYS A 187 1.77 15.69 -10.40
C LYS A 187 1.27 16.49 -11.62
N HIS A 188 1.82 16.22 -12.80
CA HIS A 188 1.38 16.93 -14.03
C HIS A 188 -0.04 16.55 -14.46
N ALA A 189 -0.56 15.37 -14.05
CA ALA A 189 -1.95 15.01 -14.29
C ALA A 189 -2.93 15.96 -13.61
N PHE A 190 -2.58 16.50 -12.43
CA PHE A 190 -3.38 17.52 -11.74
C PHE A 190 -3.35 18.84 -12.47
N GLN A 191 -2.15 19.30 -12.90
CA GLN A 191 -1.94 20.56 -13.60
C GLN A 191 -2.66 20.60 -14.94
N GLU A 192 -2.60 19.50 -15.68
CA GLU A 192 -3.24 19.33 -16.99
C GLU A 192 -4.71 18.91 -16.92
N ARG A 193 -5.24 18.62 -15.72
CA ARG A 193 -6.59 18.07 -15.47
C ARG A 193 -6.87 16.80 -16.28
N ARG A 194 -5.90 15.90 -16.35
CA ARG A 194 -5.92 14.67 -17.15
C ARG A 194 -5.94 13.42 -16.28
N PRO A 195 -7.12 13.02 -15.73
CA PRO A 195 -7.24 11.82 -14.88
C PRO A 195 -6.87 10.54 -15.64
N GLU A 196 -7.00 10.52 -16.97
CA GLU A 196 -6.65 9.36 -17.79
C GLU A 196 -5.17 9.01 -17.74
N LEU A 197 -4.28 9.92 -17.35
CA LEU A 197 -2.86 9.62 -17.15
C LEU A 197 -2.66 8.71 -15.94
N ILE A 198 -3.39 8.97 -14.84
CA ILE A 198 -3.35 8.15 -13.63
C ILE A 198 -4.12 6.85 -13.86
N SER A 199 -5.32 6.88 -14.43
CA SER A 199 -6.14 5.68 -14.63
C SER A 199 -5.48 4.66 -15.55
N LYS A 200 -4.85 5.09 -16.64
CA LYS A 200 -4.07 4.19 -17.52
C LYS A 200 -2.89 3.55 -16.80
N LEU A 201 -2.17 4.30 -15.97
CA LEU A 201 -1.08 3.76 -15.15
C LEU A 201 -1.63 2.77 -14.12
N ALA A 202 -2.71 3.09 -13.43
CA ALA A 202 -3.35 2.20 -12.46
C ALA A 202 -3.71 0.85 -13.12
N THR A 203 -4.37 0.88 -14.29
CA THR A 203 -4.67 -0.31 -15.09
C THR A 203 -3.40 -1.10 -15.42
N ARG A 204 -2.33 -0.40 -15.84
CA ARG A 204 -1.08 -1.07 -16.22
C ARG A 204 -0.38 -1.71 -15.03
N TYR A 205 -0.30 -1.03 -13.89
CA TYR A 205 0.25 -1.60 -12.65
C TYR A 205 -0.53 -2.84 -12.21
N PHE A 206 -1.86 -2.77 -12.22
CA PHE A 206 -2.72 -3.89 -11.85
C PHE A 206 -2.49 -5.11 -12.75
N GLN A 207 -2.40 -4.91 -14.06
CA GLN A 207 -2.08 -5.97 -15.01
C GLN A 207 -0.72 -6.61 -14.75
N LEU A 208 0.34 -5.80 -14.54
CA LEU A 208 1.69 -6.29 -14.26
C LEU A 208 1.75 -7.15 -12.99
N VAL A 209 1.07 -6.74 -11.92
CA VAL A 209 1.00 -7.52 -10.69
C VAL A 209 0.30 -8.85 -10.92
N LYS A 210 -0.82 -8.85 -11.63
CA LYS A 210 -1.58 -10.05 -11.96
C LYS A 210 -0.75 -11.03 -12.82
N GLU A 211 -0.09 -10.53 -13.86
CA GLU A 211 0.78 -11.32 -14.74
C GLU A 211 1.97 -11.92 -13.97
N ALA A 212 2.62 -11.13 -13.07
CA ALA A 212 3.74 -11.59 -12.28
C ALA A 212 3.35 -12.70 -11.30
N ARG A 213 2.18 -12.59 -10.67
CA ARG A 213 1.64 -13.61 -9.76
C ARG A 213 1.31 -14.91 -10.48
N ASN A 214 0.62 -14.83 -11.62
CA ASN A 214 0.29 -16.00 -12.43
C ASN A 214 1.55 -16.74 -12.88
N ALA A 215 2.58 -16.02 -13.31
CA ALA A 215 3.86 -16.61 -13.68
C ALA A 215 4.58 -17.30 -12.50
N THR A 216 4.47 -16.74 -11.29
CA THR A 216 5.06 -17.32 -10.08
C THR A 216 4.32 -18.59 -9.66
N ALA A 217 2.99 -18.61 -9.71
CA ALA A 217 2.16 -19.78 -9.40
C ALA A 217 2.47 -20.96 -10.36
N ALA A 218 2.45 -20.70 -11.67
CA ALA A 218 2.76 -21.71 -12.68
C ALA A 218 4.19 -22.32 -12.53
N LYS A 219 5.16 -21.50 -12.10
CA LYS A 219 6.53 -22.00 -11.82
C LYS A 219 6.57 -22.90 -10.59
N SER A 220 5.81 -22.56 -9.53
CA SER A 220 5.73 -23.37 -8.31
C SER A 220 5.10 -24.74 -8.56
N GLU A 221 4.02 -24.79 -9.35
CA GLU A 221 3.35 -26.05 -9.75
C GLU A 221 4.29 -26.98 -10.51
N ARG A 222 4.99 -26.48 -11.54
CA ARG A 222 5.98 -27.27 -12.32
C ARG A 222 7.12 -27.79 -11.44
N THR A 223 7.54 -27.04 -10.43
CA THR A 223 8.61 -27.46 -9.51
C THR A 223 8.11 -28.54 -8.54
N ALA A 224 6.84 -28.53 -8.16
CA ALA A 224 6.22 -29.54 -7.32
C ALA A 224 6.01 -30.87 -8.06
N GLU A 225 5.61 -30.80 -9.34
CA GLU A 225 5.44 -31.99 -10.20
C GLU A 225 6.77 -32.69 -10.59
N ALA A 226 7.89 -31.95 -10.52
CA ALA A 226 9.22 -32.47 -10.86
C ALA A 226 9.98 -33.12 -9.68
N ARG A 227 9.36 -33.17 -8.49
CA ARG A 227 9.91 -33.80 -7.26
C ARG A 227 9.18 -35.08 -6.93
#